data_ed289058cae51f972c88bacf7df66472
#
_entry.id   ed289058cae51f972c88bacf7df66472
#
_cell.length_a   1.000
_cell.length_b   1.000
_cell.length_c   1.000
_cell.angle_alpha   90.00
_cell.angle_beta   90.00
_cell.angle_gamma   90.00
#
_symmetry.space_group_name_H-M   'P 1'
#
loop_
_entity.id
_entity.type
_entity.pdbx_description
1 polymer ?
#
loop_
_entity_poly.entity_id
_entity_poly.type
_entity_poly.pdbx_seq_one_letter_code
_entity_poly.pdbx_strand_id
1 'polypeptide(L)'
;MAKTVLVINSGSSSIKYQLVDLETGEGIASGLVEKIGEPVDGHYKHEYNGEKHELEEPIHDHEQGLKRVLGFFDEFGPKLADAGIVAVGHRVVQGGSIFPKPALVNDKTIGQVKDLAVLAPLHNGPEAKGAEVMRSLLPDVPQIFVFDSSFFFQLPKAASTYALNKEVAQQYHIRRYGAHGTSHEFISSVVPSVIGKPAE
;
A
#
# COMPACT_ATOMS: atom_id res chain seq x y z
N MET A 1 -18.93 17.77 0.79
CA MET A 1 -18.27 16.87 -0.16
C MET A 1 -17.80 15.64 0.61
N ALA A 2 -17.98 14.45 0.06
CA ALA A 2 -17.45 13.24 0.65
C ALA A 2 -15.92 13.38 0.82
N LYS A 3 -15.37 12.84 1.91
CA LYS A 3 -13.91 12.76 2.10
C LYS A 3 -13.47 11.37 1.68
N THR A 4 -12.52 11.30 0.78
CA THR A 4 -12.04 10.03 0.25
C THR A 4 -10.54 9.85 0.45
N VAL A 5 -10.09 8.60 0.41
CA VAL A 5 -8.67 8.21 0.39
C VAL A 5 -8.42 7.34 -0.83
N LEU A 6 -7.39 7.67 -1.58
CA LEU A 6 -6.88 6.79 -2.63
C LEU A 6 -5.86 5.82 -2.01
N VAL A 7 -6.17 4.54 -2.03
CA VAL A 7 -5.29 3.48 -1.52
C VAL A 7 -4.51 2.87 -2.69
N ILE A 8 -3.20 2.80 -2.54
CA ILE A 8 -2.27 2.23 -3.53
C ILE A 8 -1.50 1.06 -2.91
N ASN A 9 -1.45 -0.04 -3.63
CA ASN A 9 -0.62 -1.20 -3.30
C ASN A 9 0.23 -1.55 -4.52
N SER A 10 1.49 -1.10 -4.53
CA SER A 10 2.46 -1.32 -5.60
C SER A 10 3.26 -2.59 -5.35
N GLY A 11 3.03 -3.62 -6.16
CA GLY A 11 3.85 -4.83 -6.21
C GLY A 11 5.01 -4.71 -7.21
N SER A 12 5.79 -5.79 -7.38
CA SER A 12 6.92 -5.82 -8.32
C SER A 12 6.50 -5.62 -9.78
N SER A 13 5.40 -6.24 -10.20
CA SER A 13 4.87 -6.16 -11.57
C SER A 13 3.37 -5.81 -11.61
N SER A 14 2.82 -5.25 -10.53
CA SER A 14 1.41 -4.90 -10.46
C SER A 14 1.14 -3.72 -9.54
N ILE A 15 0.04 -3.01 -9.79
CA ILE A 15 -0.50 -1.98 -8.91
C ILE A 15 -1.98 -2.27 -8.71
N LYS A 16 -2.41 -2.35 -7.44
CA LYS A 16 -3.82 -2.35 -7.07
C LYS A 16 -4.17 -1.03 -6.44
N TYR A 17 -5.33 -0.50 -6.77
CA TYR A 17 -5.79 0.76 -6.18
C TYR A 17 -7.28 0.73 -5.87
N GLN A 18 -7.66 1.55 -4.91
CA GLN A 18 -9.06 1.75 -4.56
C GLN A 18 -9.28 3.17 -4.02
N LEU A 19 -10.32 3.83 -4.48
CA LEU A 19 -10.83 5.06 -3.88
C LEU A 19 -11.88 4.67 -2.85
N VAL A 20 -11.69 5.07 -1.60
CA VAL A 20 -12.53 4.67 -0.46
C VAL A 20 -13.18 5.90 0.17
N ASP A 21 -14.48 5.84 0.41
CA ASP A 21 -15.20 6.82 1.22
C ASP A 21 -14.87 6.64 2.71
N LEU A 22 -14.44 7.71 3.38
CA LEU A 22 -14.04 7.65 4.79
C LEU A 22 -15.20 7.56 5.78
N GLU A 23 -16.39 7.97 5.38
CA GLU A 23 -17.56 7.93 6.27
C GLU A 23 -18.18 6.54 6.29
N THR A 24 -18.27 5.90 5.12
CA THR A 24 -18.90 4.58 4.97
C THR A 24 -17.92 3.43 5.01
N GLY A 25 -16.65 3.68 4.66
CA GLY A 25 -15.63 2.65 4.44
C GLY A 25 -15.82 1.89 3.12
N GLU A 26 -16.76 2.30 2.27
CA GLU A 26 -17.04 1.62 1.01
C GLU A 26 -16.08 2.05 -0.10
N GLY A 27 -15.74 1.10 -0.97
CA GLY A 27 -14.98 1.36 -2.19
C GLY A 27 -15.86 2.04 -3.24
N ILE A 28 -15.45 3.23 -3.69
CA ILE A 28 -16.15 4.00 -4.74
C ILE A 28 -15.71 3.53 -6.12
N ALA A 29 -14.39 3.39 -6.31
CA ALA A 29 -13.78 2.91 -7.55
C ALA A 29 -12.58 2.04 -7.21
N SER A 30 -12.26 1.09 -8.07
CA SER A 30 -11.10 0.22 -7.87
C SER A 30 -10.46 -0.15 -9.19
N GLY A 31 -9.23 -0.65 -9.14
CA GLY A 31 -8.59 -1.16 -10.34
C GLY A 31 -7.29 -1.88 -10.08
N LEU A 32 -6.75 -2.37 -11.19
CA LEU A 32 -5.59 -3.23 -11.25
C LEU A 32 -4.76 -2.89 -12.48
N VAL A 33 -3.45 -2.90 -12.30
CA VAL A 33 -2.46 -2.86 -13.39
C VAL A 33 -1.58 -4.08 -13.22
N GLU A 34 -1.37 -4.87 -14.27
CA GLU A 34 -0.59 -6.11 -14.22
C GLU A 34 0.45 -6.16 -15.33
N LYS A 35 1.45 -7.01 -15.12
CA LYS A 35 2.56 -7.26 -16.05
C LYS A 35 3.41 -6.02 -16.35
N ILE A 36 3.61 -5.17 -15.35
CA ILE A 36 4.47 -3.99 -15.46
C ILE A 36 5.92 -4.44 -15.68
N GLY A 37 6.57 -3.91 -16.71
CA GLY A 37 7.95 -4.22 -17.07
C GLY A 37 8.15 -5.57 -17.75
N GLU A 38 7.08 -6.27 -18.09
CA GLU A 38 7.16 -7.54 -18.81
C GLU A 38 7.23 -7.34 -20.34
N PRO A 39 7.82 -8.28 -21.11
CA PRO A 39 7.95 -8.16 -22.58
C PRO A 39 6.66 -8.52 -23.34
N VAL A 40 5.52 -8.38 -22.69
CA VAL A 40 4.17 -8.63 -23.22
C VAL A 40 3.27 -7.47 -22.85
N ASP A 41 2.11 -7.36 -23.50
CA ASP A 41 1.13 -6.36 -23.13
C ASP A 41 0.68 -6.56 -21.69
N GLY A 42 0.72 -5.46 -20.95
CA GLY A 42 0.18 -5.38 -19.62
C GLY A 42 -1.33 -5.20 -19.67
N HIS A 43 -1.96 -5.38 -18.53
CA HIS A 43 -3.42 -5.29 -18.43
C HIS A 43 -3.80 -4.24 -17.40
N TYR A 44 -4.68 -3.33 -17.79
CA TYR A 44 -5.31 -2.35 -16.93
C TYR A 44 -6.78 -2.70 -16.76
N LYS A 45 -7.27 -2.57 -15.55
CA LYS A 45 -8.68 -2.67 -15.22
C LYS A 45 -9.08 -1.52 -14.31
N HIS A 46 -10.17 -0.84 -14.64
CA HIS A 46 -10.80 0.16 -13.80
C HIS A 46 -12.29 -0.17 -13.64
N GLU A 47 -12.78 -0.03 -12.43
CA GLU A 47 -14.15 -0.37 -12.08
C GLU A 47 -14.80 0.79 -11.31
N TYR A 48 -15.89 1.33 -11.83
CA TYR A 48 -16.65 2.42 -11.25
C TYR A 48 -18.13 2.28 -11.58
N ASN A 49 -19.02 2.48 -10.60
CA ASN A 49 -20.48 2.37 -10.75
C ASN A 49 -20.96 1.04 -11.37
N GLY A 50 -20.23 -0.05 -11.14
CA GLY A 50 -20.54 -1.36 -11.72
C GLY A 50 -20.08 -1.56 -13.15
N GLU A 51 -19.53 -0.54 -13.79
CA GLU A 51 -18.93 -0.62 -15.13
C GLU A 51 -17.45 -0.98 -15.01
N LYS A 52 -16.97 -1.82 -15.94
CA LYS A 52 -15.57 -2.27 -16.03
C LYS A 52 -14.98 -1.77 -17.33
N HIS A 53 -13.83 -1.12 -17.22
CA HIS A 53 -13.03 -0.64 -18.33
C HIS A 53 -11.69 -1.37 -18.31
N GLU A 54 -11.35 -2.01 -19.41
CA GLU A 54 -10.12 -2.79 -19.54
C GLU A 54 -9.33 -2.30 -20.75
N LEU A 55 -8.00 -2.32 -20.63
CA LEU A 55 -7.08 -1.94 -21.70
C LEU A 55 -5.86 -2.85 -21.63
N GLU A 56 -5.40 -3.30 -22.81
CA GLU A 56 -4.12 -4.01 -22.95
C GLU A 56 -3.16 -3.17 -23.76
N GLU A 57 -2.02 -2.87 -23.19
CA GLU A 57 -0.91 -2.14 -23.85
C GLU A 57 0.41 -2.44 -23.11
N PRO A 58 1.59 -2.23 -23.75
CA PRO A 58 2.86 -2.35 -23.06
C PRO A 58 2.98 -1.38 -21.90
N ILE A 59 3.39 -1.88 -20.73
CA ILE A 59 3.57 -1.08 -19.51
C ILE A 59 5.04 -1.18 -19.09
N HIS A 60 5.82 -0.13 -19.37
CA HIS A 60 7.27 -0.18 -19.17
C HIS A 60 7.68 -0.07 -17.69
N ASP A 61 6.94 0.71 -16.90
CA ASP A 61 7.24 0.94 -15.49
C ASP A 61 6.03 1.38 -14.67
N HIS A 62 6.22 1.50 -13.36
CA HIS A 62 5.18 1.93 -12.41
C HIS A 62 4.72 3.37 -12.66
N GLU A 63 5.58 4.23 -13.21
CA GLU A 63 5.22 5.61 -13.50
C GLU A 63 4.19 5.67 -14.63
N GLN A 64 4.43 4.93 -15.71
CA GLN A 64 3.45 4.80 -16.80
C GLN A 64 2.14 4.21 -16.28
N GLY A 65 2.22 3.11 -15.50
CA GLY A 65 1.05 2.48 -14.91
C GLY A 65 0.20 3.43 -14.08
N LEU A 66 0.82 4.18 -13.15
CA LEU A 66 0.12 5.13 -12.30
C LEU A 66 -0.45 6.34 -13.07
N LYS A 67 0.28 6.87 -14.06
CA LYS A 67 -0.26 7.92 -14.93
C LYS A 67 -1.53 7.47 -15.66
N ARG A 68 -1.52 6.23 -16.17
CA ARG A 68 -2.68 5.67 -16.87
C ARG A 68 -3.85 5.43 -15.91
N VAL A 69 -3.57 5.00 -14.67
CA VAL A 69 -4.60 4.90 -13.61
C VAL A 69 -5.27 6.24 -13.36
N LEU A 70 -4.53 7.33 -13.21
CA LEU A 70 -5.13 8.66 -13.04
C LEU A 70 -5.95 9.06 -14.26
N GLY A 71 -5.49 8.73 -15.48
CA GLY A 71 -6.24 8.94 -16.72
C GLY A 71 -7.58 8.21 -16.71
N PHE A 72 -7.68 7.00 -16.18
CA PHE A 72 -8.95 6.29 -16.05
C PHE A 72 -9.95 6.99 -15.13
N PHE A 73 -9.49 7.60 -14.06
CA PHE A 73 -10.36 8.43 -13.22
C PHE A 73 -10.90 9.64 -13.99
N ASP A 74 -10.11 10.24 -14.87
CA ASP A 74 -10.58 11.36 -15.70
C ASP A 74 -11.53 10.93 -16.82
N GLU A 75 -11.28 9.75 -17.41
CA GLU A 75 -12.04 9.23 -18.55
C GLU A 75 -13.35 8.57 -18.11
N PHE A 76 -13.32 7.77 -17.06
CA PHE A 76 -14.42 6.89 -16.63
C PHE A 76 -15.00 7.25 -15.27
N GLY A 77 -14.31 8.08 -14.50
CA GLY A 77 -14.73 8.57 -13.19
C GLY A 77 -14.36 7.68 -12.00
N PRO A 78 -14.63 8.16 -10.79
CA PRO A 78 -14.99 9.55 -10.48
C PRO A 78 -13.80 10.50 -10.72
N LYS A 79 -14.04 11.71 -11.24
CA LYS A 79 -12.95 12.69 -11.41
C LYS A 79 -12.27 12.98 -10.08
N LEU A 80 -10.97 12.78 -10.01
CA LEU A 80 -10.23 12.92 -8.74
C LEU A 80 -10.30 14.35 -8.17
N ALA A 81 -10.38 15.37 -9.04
CA ALA A 81 -10.55 16.76 -8.62
C ALA A 81 -11.85 16.99 -7.84
N ASP A 82 -12.89 16.23 -8.12
CA ASP A 82 -14.23 16.36 -7.51
C ASP A 82 -14.44 15.30 -6.41
N ALA A 83 -13.55 14.33 -6.31
CA ALA A 83 -13.69 13.18 -5.40
C ALA A 83 -13.41 13.50 -3.93
N GLY A 84 -12.90 14.70 -3.62
CA GLY A 84 -12.62 15.11 -2.25
C GLY A 84 -11.49 14.30 -1.58
N ILE A 85 -10.43 13.98 -2.34
CA ILE A 85 -9.29 13.20 -1.84
C ILE A 85 -8.57 14.00 -0.76
N VAL A 86 -8.54 13.45 0.46
CA VAL A 86 -7.85 14.05 1.60
C VAL A 86 -6.47 13.45 1.86
N ALA A 87 -6.21 12.25 1.36
CA ALA A 87 -4.91 11.58 1.45
C ALA A 87 -4.75 10.47 0.41
N VAL A 88 -3.49 10.07 0.15
CA VAL A 88 -3.14 8.81 -0.52
C VAL A 88 -2.47 7.89 0.50
N GLY A 89 -2.97 6.66 0.63
CA GLY A 89 -2.40 5.62 1.47
C GLY A 89 -1.59 4.63 0.64
N HIS A 90 -0.34 4.39 1.01
CA HIS A 90 0.53 3.38 0.40
C HIS A 90 0.77 2.23 1.36
N ARG A 91 0.38 1.02 0.97
CA ARG A 91 0.76 -0.18 1.71
C ARG A 91 2.26 -0.44 1.52
N VAL A 92 2.94 -0.74 2.63
CA VAL A 92 4.34 -1.16 2.65
C VAL A 92 4.46 -2.45 3.46
N VAL A 93 5.09 -3.47 2.87
CA VAL A 93 5.23 -4.78 3.51
C VAL A 93 6.13 -4.71 4.75
N GLN A 94 7.27 -4.02 4.65
CA GLN A 94 8.25 -4.07 5.72
C GLN A 94 8.63 -2.69 6.25
N GLY A 95 8.24 -2.43 7.50
CA GLY A 95 8.60 -1.23 8.28
C GLY A 95 9.81 -1.42 9.20
N GLY A 96 10.32 -2.65 9.31
CA GLY A 96 11.48 -3.00 10.14
C GLY A 96 11.28 -2.64 11.61
N SER A 97 12.36 -2.21 12.23
CA SER A 97 12.36 -1.62 13.57
C SER A 97 12.24 -0.08 13.56
N ILE A 98 11.99 0.51 12.40
CA ILE A 98 11.96 1.97 12.19
C ILE A 98 10.54 2.51 12.30
N PHE A 99 9.55 1.78 11.75
CA PHE A 99 8.19 2.26 11.63
C PHE A 99 7.21 1.48 12.53
N PRO A 100 6.98 1.96 13.78
CA PRO A 100 5.99 1.35 14.68
C PRO A 100 4.53 1.70 14.35
N LYS A 101 4.31 2.66 13.46
CA LYS A 101 3.01 3.20 13.06
C LYS A 101 3.10 3.83 11.66
N PRO A 102 1.96 4.20 11.04
CA PRO A 102 1.94 4.92 9.77
C PRO A 102 2.83 6.18 9.80
N ALA A 103 3.41 6.52 8.65
CA ALA A 103 4.31 7.66 8.51
C ALA A 103 3.99 8.50 7.27
N LEU A 104 4.14 9.83 7.37
CA LEU A 104 4.03 10.73 6.23
C LEU A 104 5.12 10.40 5.19
N VAL A 105 4.73 10.40 3.92
CA VAL A 105 5.63 10.22 2.79
C VAL A 105 6.41 11.51 2.56
N ASN A 106 7.73 11.42 2.68
CA ASN A 106 8.69 12.49 2.37
C ASN A 106 10.02 11.85 1.97
N ASP A 107 10.99 12.64 1.55
CA ASP A 107 12.28 12.12 1.05
C ASP A 107 12.99 11.23 2.09
N LYS A 108 12.92 11.61 3.37
CA LYS A 108 13.51 10.81 4.46
C LYS A 108 12.82 9.45 4.60
N THR A 109 11.49 9.43 4.68
CA THR A 109 10.73 8.17 4.86
C THR A 109 10.80 7.28 3.64
N ILE A 110 10.83 7.84 2.43
CA ILE A 110 11.08 7.10 1.19
C ILE A 110 12.46 6.43 1.22
N GLY A 111 13.51 7.19 1.60
CA GLY A 111 14.86 6.63 1.76
C GLY A 111 14.89 5.46 2.75
N GLN A 112 14.26 5.62 3.91
CA GLN A 112 14.16 4.57 4.93
C GLN A 112 13.41 3.32 4.43
N VAL A 113 12.34 3.48 3.65
CA VAL A 113 11.63 2.34 3.04
C VAL A 113 12.51 1.62 2.01
N LYS A 114 13.29 2.36 1.22
CA LYS A 114 14.27 1.79 0.28
C LYS A 114 15.38 1.01 1.02
N ASP A 115 15.90 1.56 2.10
CA ASP A 115 16.94 0.89 2.92
C ASP A 115 16.42 -0.43 3.52
N LEU A 116 15.14 -0.49 3.87
CA LEU A 116 14.48 -1.70 4.36
C LEU A 116 14.23 -2.76 3.27
N ALA A 117 14.53 -2.49 2.00
CA ALA A 117 14.45 -3.49 0.94
C ALA A 117 15.34 -4.72 1.20
N VAL A 118 16.37 -4.60 2.03
CA VAL A 118 17.17 -5.75 2.50
C VAL A 118 16.31 -6.80 3.22
N LEU A 119 15.22 -6.40 3.86
CA LEU A 119 14.28 -7.29 4.54
C LEU A 119 13.13 -7.76 3.62
N ALA A 120 12.81 -7.00 2.57
CA ALA A 120 11.73 -7.29 1.64
C ALA A 120 12.08 -6.81 0.21
N PRO A 121 13.06 -7.46 -0.45
CA PRO A 121 13.64 -6.96 -1.70
C PRO A 121 12.65 -6.89 -2.88
N LEU A 122 11.63 -7.74 -2.87
CA LEU A 122 10.60 -7.77 -3.92
C LEU A 122 9.45 -6.77 -3.69
N HIS A 123 9.41 -6.11 -2.53
CA HIS A 123 8.28 -5.28 -2.12
C HIS A 123 8.66 -3.83 -1.88
N ASN A 124 9.52 -3.55 -0.92
CA ASN A 124 9.81 -2.17 -0.47
C ASN A 124 10.32 -1.24 -1.58
N GLY A 125 11.10 -1.76 -2.54
CA GLY A 125 11.56 -0.96 -3.69
C GLY A 125 10.42 -0.44 -4.56
N PRO A 126 9.57 -1.33 -5.13
CA PRO A 126 8.38 -0.95 -5.88
C PRO A 126 7.41 -0.06 -5.10
N GLU A 127 7.20 -0.33 -3.80
CA GLU A 127 6.31 0.44 -2.93
C GLU A 127 6.82 1.87 -2.73
N ALA A 128 8.12 2.04 -2.47
CA ALA A 128 8.77 3.35 -2.39
C ALA A 128 8.68 4.11 -3.73
N LYS A 129 8.91 3.42 -4.86
CA LYS A 129 8.79 4.02 -6.19
C LYS A 129 7.36 4.47 -6.48
N GLY A 130 6.36 3.66 -6.14
CA GLY A 130 4.95 4.03 -6.27
C GLY A 130 4.62 5.32 -5.51
N ALA A 131 5.12 5.46 -4.28
CA ALA A 131 4.91 6.66 -3.48
C ALA A 131 5.65 7.89 -4.04
N GLU A 132 6.87 7.74 -4.58
CA GLU A 132 7.59 8.83 -5.28
C GLU A 132 6.78 9.35 -6.47
N VAL A 133 6.28 8.43 -7.29
CA VAL A 133 5.49 8.78 -8.47
C VAL A 133 4.20 9.50 -8.07
N MET A 134 3.46 8.93 -7.09
CA MET A 134 2.22 9.55 -6.65
C MET A 134 2.41 10.93 -6.02
N ARG A 135 3.52 11.18 -5.30
CA ARG A 135 3.87 12.54 -4.83
C ARG A 135 4.08 13.53 -5.97
N SER A 136 4.68 13.06 -7.06
CA SER A 136 4.87 13.89 -8.26
C SER A 136 3.56 14.19 -8.97
N LEU A 137 2.63 13.23 -9.01
CA LEU A 137 1.36 13.34 -9.71
C LEU A 137 0.29 14.10 -8.90
N LEU A 138 0.33 13.97 -7.57
CA LEU A 138 -0.61 14.61 -6.64
C LEU A 138 0.17 15.36 -5.54
N PRO A 139 0.89 16.46 -5.88
CA PRO A 139 1.81 17.14 -4.95
C PRO A 139 1.11 17.80 -3.76
N ASP A 140 -0.12 18.22 -3.92
CA ASP A 140 -0.90 18.93 -2.89
C ASP A 140 -1.68 17.98 -1.97
N VAL A 141 -1.69 16.66 -2.27
CA VAL A 141 -2.39 15.66 -1.47
C VAL A 141 -1.41 14.98 -0.50
N PRO A 142 -1.66 15.02 0.82
CA PRO A 142 -0.84 14.31 1.79
C PRO A 142 -0.79 12.81 1.49
N GLN A 143 0.39 12.21 1.65
CA GLN A 143 0.56 10.78 1.40
C GLN A 143 1.13 10.07 2.63
N ILE A 144 0.70 8.84 2.87
CA ILE A 144 0.98 8.10 4.10
C ILE A 144 1.42 6.68 3.74
N PHE A 145 2.54 6.24 4.31
CA PHE A 145 2.92 4.83 4.36
C PHE A 145 2.21 4.12 5.49
N VAL A 146 1.63 2.96 5.19
CA VAL A 146 1.02 2.04 6.16
C VAL A 146 1.75 0.70 6.08
N PHE A 147 2.33 0.25 7.21
CA PHE A 147 3.25 -0.89 7.22
C PHE A 147 2.58 -2.15 7.76
N ASP A 148 2.66 -3.25 7.01
CA ASP A 148 2.14 -4.54 7.46
C ASP A 148 2.81 -5.03 8.75
N SER A 149 4.10 -4.74 8.91
CA SER A 149 4.83 -5.14 10.12
C SER A 149 4.51 -4.29 11.35
N SER A 150 3.86 -3.13 11.22
CA SER A 150 3.59 -2.23 12.36
C SER A 150 2.61 -2.82 13.36
N PHE A 151 1.63 -3.58 12.93
CA PHE A 151 0.68 -4.28 13.81
C PHE A 151 1.38 -5.23 14.80
N PHE A 152 2.50 -5.82 14.38
CA PHE A 152 3.31 -6.73 15.19
C PHE A 152 4.53 -6.08 15.83
N PHE A 153 4.64 -4.77 15.79
CA PHE A 153 5.83 -4.06 16.26
C PHE A 153 6.18 -4.35 17.72
N GLN A 154 5.15 -4.49 18.56
CA GLN A 154 5.26 -4.73 20.00
C GLN A 154 5.27 -6.22 20.38
N LEU A 155 5.56 -7.14 19.44
CA LEU A 155 5.70 -8.55 19.76
C LEU A 155 6.69 -8.75 20.94
N PRO A 156 6.29 -9.50 22.00
CA PRO A 156 7.18 -9.83 23.10
C PRO A 156 8.46 -10.51 22.61
N LYS A 157 9.57 -10.32 23.32
CA LYS A 157 10.85 -10.94 22.94
C LYS A 157 10.74 -12.46 22.77
N ALA A 158 9.99 -13.14 23.63
CA ALA A 158 9.75 -14.58 23.53
C ALA A 158 9.07 -15.00 22.19
N ALA A 159 8.23 -14.14 21.61
CA ALA A 159 7.55 -14.41 20.36
C ALA A 159 8.35 -13.91 19.14
N SER A 160 9.17 -12.88 19.30
CA SER A 160 9.91 -12.26 18.21
C SER A 160 11.33 -12.78 18.00
N THR A 161 11.90 -13.50 18.98
CA THR A 161 13.27 -14.01 18.91
C THR A 161 13.31 -15.41 18.30
N TYR A 162 14.22 -15.61 17.36
CA TYR A 162 14.55 -16.93 16.85
C TYR A 162 15.69 -17.57 17.63
N ALA A 163 15.71 -18.91 17.68
CA ALA A 163 16.79 -19.70 18.30
C ALA A 163 18.04 -19.72 17.42
N LEU A 164 18.68 -18.58 17.28
CA LEU A 164 19.91 -18.35 16.51
C LEU A 164 21.01 -17.82 17.42
N ASN A 165 22.26 -17.82 16.91
CA ASN A 165 23.36 -17.14 17.60
C ASN A 165 22.96 -15.67 17.83
N LYS A 166 23.07 -15.23 19.09
CA LYS A 166 22.62 -13.91 19.53
C LYS A 166 23.35 -12.76 18.83
N GLU A 167 24.64 -12.91 18.62
CA GLU A 167 25.48 -11.88 17.99
C GLU A 167 25.10 -11.72 16.52
N VAL A 168 24.91 -12.85 15.80
CA VAL A 168 24.43 -12.86 14.41
C VAL A 168 23.04 -12.23 14.31
N ALA A 169 22.12 -12.63 15.19
CA ALA A 169 20.77 -12.09 15.18
C ALA A 169 20.75 -10.56 15.44
N GLN A 170 21.61 -10.06 16.31
CA GLN A 170 21.76 -8.63 16.58
C GLN A 170 22.40 -7.88 15.40
N GLN A 171 23.49 -8.43 14.86
CA GLN A 171 24.21 -7.82 13.73
C GLN A 171 23.33 -7.62 12.50
N TYR A 172 22.50 -8.60 12.19
CA TYR A 172 21.61 -8.58 11.01
C TYR A 172 20.16 -8.23 11.31
N HIS A 173 19.86 -7.75 12.52
CA HIS A 173 18.50 -7.42 12.97
C HIS A 173 17.47 -8.53 12.73
N ILE A 174 17.89 -9.79 12.91
CA ILE A 174 17.03 -10.96 12.66
C ILE A 174 16.04 -11.12 13.81
N ARG A 175 14.78 -10.95 13.48
CA ARG A 175 13.66 -11.19 14.40
C ARG A 175 12.40 -11.53 13.59
N ARG A 176 11.36 -11.99 14.26
CA ARG A 176 10.02 -12.04 13.66
C ARG A 176 9.45 -10.64 13.64
N TYR A 177 9.14 -10.15 12.44
CA TYR A 177 8.50 -8.84 12.22
C TYR A 177 6.98 -8.98 12.08
N GLY A 178 6.47 -10.15 11.69
CA GLY A 178 5.09 -10.36 11.27
C GLY A 178 4.87 -10.05 9.79
N ALA A 179 3.70 -10.41 9.28
CA ALA A 179 3.30 -10.18 7.91
C ALA A 179 1.79 -9.94 7.83
N HIS A 180 1.32 -9.28 6.77
CA HIS A 180 -0.11 -8.99 6.54
C HIS A 180 -0.80 -8.26 7.71
N GLY A 181 -0.04 -7.47 8.47
CA GLY A 181 -0.54 -6.84 9.70
C GLY A 181 -1.72 -5.90 9.45
N THR A 182 -1.72 -5.15 8.36
CA THR A 182 -2.85 -4.29 7.98
C THR A 182 -4.15 -5.09 7.84
N SER A 183 -4.09 -6.28 7.23
CA SER A 183 -5.23 -7.18 7.12
C SER A 183 -5.63 -7.78 8.48
N HIS A 184 -4.67 -8.23 9.28
CA HIS A 184 -4.94 -8.77 10.61
C HIS A 184 -5.55 -7.72 11.54
N GLU A 185 -5.05 -6.48 11.52
CA GLU A 185 -5.57 -5.36 12.29
C GLU A 185 -7.02 -5.08 11.92
N PHE A 186 -7.31 -4.99 10.61
CA PHE A 186 -8.67 -4.79 10.12
C PHE A 186 -9.61 -5.91 10.57
N ILE A 187 -9.26 -7.18 10.33
CA ILE A 187 -10.08 -8.33 10.74
C ILE A 187 -10.29 -8.34 12.24
N SER A 188 -9.26 -8.08 13.05
CA SER A 188 -9.40 -8.04 14.51
C SER A 188 -10.34 -6.93 14.99
N SER A 189 -10.44 -5.82 14.26
CA SER A 189 -11.37 -4.73 14.58
C SER A 189 -12.82 -5.05 14.20
N VAL A 190 -13.04 -5.84 13.15
CA VAL A 190 -14.38 -6.15 12.62
C VAL A 190 -15.01 -7.36 13.28
N VAL A 191 -14.21 -8.40 13.56
CA VAL A 191 -14.70 -9.68 14.12
C VAL A 191 -15.56 -9.51 15.37
N PRO A 192 -15.25 -8.65 16.36
CA PRO A 192 -16.08 -8.45 17.54
C PRO A 192 -17.53 -8.10 17.21
N SER A 193 -17.76 -7.25 16.24
CA SER A 193 -19.10 -6.84 15.81
C SER A 193 -19.86 -7.98 15.11
N VAL A 194 -19.14 -8.81 14.32
CA VAL A 194 -19.74 -9.93 13.56
C VAL A 194 -20.17 -11.06 14.48
N ILE A 195 -19.37 -11.39 15.48
CA ILE A 195 -19.67 -12.50 16.41
C ILE A 195 -20.42 -12.09 17.69
N GLY A 196 -20.65 -10.76 17.87
CA GLY A 196 -21.33 -10.24 19.07
C GLY A 196 -20.55 -10.43 20.38
N LYS A 197 -19.20 -10.48 20.31
CA LYS A 197 -18.32 -10.63 21.48
C LYS A 197 -17.29 -9.52 21.51
N PRO A 198 -16.91 -8.97 22.68
CA PRO A 198 -15.84 -7.98 22.76
C PRO A 198 -14.50 -8.59 22.32
N ALA A 199 -13.60 -7.74 21.84
CA ALA A 199 -12.19 -8.10 21.71
C ALA A 199 -11.58 -8.16 23.12
N GLU A 200 -11.00 -9.28 23.51
CA GLU A 200 -10.26 -9.45 24.78
C GLU A 200 -8.80 -9.10 24.61
#